data_9fc5629810ad1260a17adf806f81a681
#
_entry.id   9fc5629810ad1260a17adf806f81a681
#
_cell.length_a   1.000
_cell.length_b   1.000
_cell.length_c   1.000
_cell.angle_alpha   90.00
_cell.angle_beta   90.00
_cell.angle_gamma   90.00
#
_symmetry.space_group_name_H-M   'P 1'
#
loop_
_entity.id
_entity.type
_entity.pdbx_description
1 polymer ?
#
loop_
_entity_poly.entity_id
_entity_poly.type
_entity_poly.pdbx_seq_one_letter_code
_entity_poly.pdbx_strand_id
1 'polypeptide(L)'
;MSEKLYGIIARVMDIQITEINDNSSPETIPNWDSFNSYILLDELETEFKTEFTIDEVTETKNVSDIKKHLKIHGIDLDDWISFGV
;
A
#
# COMPACT_ATOMS: atom_id res chain seq x y z
N MET A 1 -5.53 -11.58 -4.17
CA MET A 1 -6.16 -10.53 -3.38
C MET A 1 -5.10 -9.67 -2.75
N SER A 2 -5.43 -8.47 -2.43
CA SER A 2 -4.45 -7.51 -1.88
C SER A 2 -4.39 -7.55 -0.36
N GLU A 3 -4.66 -8.68 0.23
CA GLU A 3 -4.75 -8.82 1.68
C GLU A 3 -3.42 -8.51 2.38
N LYS A 4 -2.32 -8.89 1.77
CA LYS A 4 -1.01 -8.60 2.34
C LYS A 4 -0.77 -7.09 2.42
N LEU A 5 -1.10 -6.39 1.36
CA LEU A 5 -0.98 -4.93 1.32
C LEU A 5 -1.91 -4.30 2.36
N TYR A 6 -3.16 -4.71 2.38
CA TYR A 6 -4.13 -4.15 3.33
C TYR A 6 -3.71 -4.43 4.77
N GLY A 7 -3.16 -5.61 5.03
CA GLY A 7 -2.67 -5.96 6.36
C GLY A 7 -1.54 -5.07 6.82
N ILE A 8 -0.63 -4.74 5.92
CA ILE A 8 0.48 -3.84 6.24
C ILE A 8 -0.05 -2.44 6.55
N ILE A 9 -0.96 -1.94 5.72
CA ILE A 9 -1.56 -0.63 5.93
C ILE A 9 -2.29 -0.58 7.26
N ALA A 10 -3.10 -1.59 7.54
CA ALA A 10 -3.86 -1.64 8.78
C ALA A 10 -2.95 -1.63 10.00
N ARG A 11 -1.85 -2.39 9.93
CA ARG A 11 -0.88 -2.44 11.03
C ARG A 11 -0.22 -1.09 11.26
N VAL A 12 0.24 -0.46 10.19
CA VAL A 12 0.92 0.84 10.30
C VAL A 12 -0.03 1.92 10.79
N MET A 13 -1.27 1.89 10.31
CA MET A 13 -2.26 2.91 10.66
C MET A 13 -3.02 2.58 11.95
N ASP A 14 -2.80 1.39 12.51
CA ASP A 14 -3.43 0.96 13.75
C ASP A 14 -4.95 0.95 13.63
N ILE A 15 -5.46 0.31 12.60
CA ILE A 15 -6.90 0.16 12.36
C ILE A 15 -7.18 -1.26 11.92
N GLN A 16 -8.46 -1.61 11.85
CA GLN A 16 -8.88 -2.93 11.39
C GLN A 16 -8.70 -3.05 9.88
N ILE A 17 -8.28 -4.22 9.43
CA ILE A 17 -8.11 -4.45 8.00
C ILE A 17 -9.42 -4.25 7.24
N THR A 18 -10.55 -4.50 7.89
CA THR A 18 -11.87 -4.32 7.28
C THR A 18 -12.20 -2.86 6.99
N GLU A 19 -11.45 -1.94 7.56
CA GLU A 19 -11.63 -0.51 7.33
C GLU A 19 -10.84 0.00 6.12
N ILE A 20 -10.04 -0.88 5.50
CA ILE A 20 -9.19 -0.51 4.36
C ILE A 20 -9.90 -0.86 3.06
N ASN A 21 -9.85 0.05 2.10
CA ASN A 21 -10.27 -0.23 0.73
C ASN A 21 -9.41 0.61 -0.23
N ASP A 22 -9.65 0.46 -1.51
CA ASP A 22 -8.84 1.14 -2.52
C ASP A 22 -8.93 2.66 -2.45
N ASN A 23 -10.00 3.17 -1.88
CA ASN A 23 -10.21 4.61 -1.76
C ASN A 23 -9.68 5.18 -0.43
N SER A 24 -9.18 4.33 0.44
CA SER A 24 -8.64 4.79 1.72
C SER A 24 -7.48 5.76 1.49
N SER A 25 -7.44 6.82 2.27
CA SER A 25 -6.49 7.90 2.11
C SER A 25 -6.27 8.61 3.44
N PRO A 26 -5.34 9.57 3.49
CA PRO A 26 -5.19 10.39 4.69
C PRO A 26 -6.46 11.13 5.09
N GLU A 27 -7.36 11.36 4.15
CA GLU A 27 -8.62 12.04 4.46
C GLU A 27 -9.61 11.12 5.17
N THR A 28 -9.51 9.81 4.95
CA THR A 28 -10.43 8.84 5.54
C THR A 28 -9.83 8.06 6.70
N ILE A 29 -8.50 8.03 6.80
CA ILE A 29 -7.79 7.31 7.85
C ILE A 29 -7.03 8.34 8.70
N PRO A 30 -7.47 8.60 9.93
CA PRO A 30 -6.88 9.66 10.76
C PRO A 30 -5.38 9.51 11.02
N ASN A 31 -4.90 8.28 11.13
CA ASN A 31 -3.48 8.04 11.42
C ASN A 31 -2.58 8.11 10.18
N TRP A 32 -3.15 8.30 9.02
CA TRP A 32 -2.38 8.38 7.78
C TRP A 32 -1.89 9.81 7.59
N ASP A 33 -0.82 10.14 8.29
CA ASP A 33 -0.16 11.44 8.17
C ASP A 33 1.18 11.26 7.46
N SER A 34 1.94 12.33 7.34
CA SER A 34 3.23 12.31 6.63
C SER A 34 4.19 11.31 7.25
N PHE A 35 4.25 11.28 8.57
CA PHE A 35 5.17 10.38 9.27
C PHE A 35 4.81 8.93 9.01
N ASN A 36 3.54 8.58 9.20
CA ASN A 36 3.10 7.21 8.99
C ASN A 36 3.12 6.81 7.52
N SER A 37 3.00 7.77 6.60
CA SER A 37 3.19 7.50 5.18
C SER A 37 4.59 7.00 4.89
N TYR A 38 5.60 7.62 5.49
CA TYR A 38 6.98 7.16 5.30
C TYR A 38 7.20 5.78 5.89
N ILE A 39 6.63 5.53 7.08
CA ILE A 39 6.73 4.22 7.71
C ILE A 39 6.07 3.17 6.81
N LEU A 40 4.88 3.48 6.28
CA LEU A 40 4.16 2.58 5.41
C LEU A 40 4.97 2.22 4.17
N LEU A 41 5.52 3.22 3.51
CA LEU A 41 6.29 2.98 2.29
C LEU A 41 7.56 2.19 2.57
N ASP A 42 8.20 2.46 3.70
CA ASP A 42 9.39 1.71 4.11
C ASP A 42 9.04 0.25 4.36
N GLU A 43 7.92 -0.01 5.04
CA GLU A 43 7.46 -1.38 5.26
C GLU A 43 7.13 -2.08 3.94
N LEU A 44 6.52 -1.37 3.00
CA LEU A 44 6.19 -1.94 1.71
C LEU A 44 7.44 -2.25 0.90
N GLU A 45 8.43 -1.38 0.96
CA GLU A 45 9.71 -1.63 0.28
C GLU A 45 10.38 -2.89 0.81
N THR A 46 10.36 -3.06 2.13
CA THR A 46 10.95 -4.23 2.76
C THR A 46 10.18 -5.49 2.41
N GLU A 47 8.86 -5.44 2.52
CA GLU A 47 8.02 -6.62 2.33
C GLU A 47 7.98 -7.08 0.89
N PHE A 48 7.92 -6.14 -0.05
CA PHE A 48 7.84 -6.46 -1.47
C PHE A 48 9.20 -6.37 -2.18
N LYS A 49 10.26 -6.07 -1.43
CA LYS A 49 11.63 -6.01 -1.94
C LYS A 49 11.76 -5.08 -3.13
N THR A 50 11.25 -3.87 -2.98
CA THR A 50 11.29 -2.86 -4.02
C THR A 50 11.63 -1.51 -3.39
N GLU A 51 11.82 -0.49 -4.22
CA GLU A 51 12.08 0.86 -3.74
C GLU A 51 11.21 1.83 -4.51
N PHE A 52 10.60 2.77 -3.79
CA PHE A 52 9.80 3.82 -4.42
C PHE A 52 10.66 5.05 -4.65
N THR A 53 10.44 5.71 -5.77
CA THR A 53 11.11 6.99 -6.05
C THR A 53 10.44 8.10 -5.26
N ILE A 54 11.12 9.22 -5.13
CA ILE A 54 10.55 10.39 -4.47
C ILE A 54 9.27 10.85 -5.17
N ASP A 55 9.27 10.79 -6.50
CA ASP A 55 8.08 11.15 -7.26
C ASP A 55 6.91 10.25 -6.92
N GLU A 56 7.15 8.94 -6.82
CA GLU A 56 6.09 8.00 -6.46
C GLU A 56 5.56 8.25 -5.06
N VAL A 57 6.45 8.55 -4.11
CA VAL A 57 6.04 8.87 -2.76
C VAL A 57 5.15 10.12 -2.75
N THR A 58 5.54 11.13 -3.50
CA THR A 58 4.79 12.39 -3.58
C THR A 58 3.43 12.20 -4.25
N GLU A 59 3.35 11.32 -5.24
CA GLU A 59 2.12 11.07 -5.98
C GLU A 59 1.15 10.14 -5.27
N THR A 60 1.60 9.43 -4.23
CA THR A 60 0.76 8.49 -3.52
C THR A 60 -0.25 9.24 -2.64
N LYS A 61 -1.53 9.12 -2.97
CA LYS A 61 -2.61 9.83 -2.28
C LYS A 61 -3.64 8.89 -1.67
N ASN A 62 -3.66 7.63 -2.09
CA ASN A 62 -4.61 6.65 -1.57
C ASN A 62 -4.08 5.24 -1.83
N VAL A 63 -4.84 4.25 -1.40
CA VAL A 63 -4.43 2.85 -1.57
C VAL A 63 -4.34 2.46 -3.03
N SER A 64 -5.23 2.97 -3.87
CA SER A 64 -5.17 2.70 -5.31
C SER A 64 -3.85 3.13 -5.91
N ASP A 65 -3.33 4.27 -5.49
CA ASP A 65 -2.04 4.76 -5.98
C ASP A 65 -0.91 3.84 -5.56
N ILE A 66 -0.96 3.32 -4.34
CA ILE A 66 0.03 2.37 -3.85
C ILE A 66 0.02 1.12 -4.73
N LYS A 67 -1.17 0.59 -5.00
CA LYS A 67 -1.31 -0.59 -5.87
C LYS A 67 -0.74 -0.32 -7.25
N LYS A 68 -1.02 0.86 -7.79
CA LYS A 68 -0.53 1.24 -9.11
C LYS A 68 0.99 1.26 -9.15
N HIS A 69 1.62 1.85 -8.14
CA HIS A 69 3.07 1.91 -8.10
C HIS A 69 3.69 0.52 -7.93
N LEU A 70 3.11 -0.31 -7.07
CA LEU A 70 3.59 -1.68 -6.89
C LEU A 70 3.48 -2.46 -8.19
N LYS A 71 2.40 -2.29 -8.92
CA LYS A 71 2.22 -2.96 -10.20
C LYS A 71 3.26 -2.51 -11.22
N ILE A 72 3.56 -1.22 -11.27
CA ILE A 72 4.60 -0.70 -12.15
C ILE A 72 5.96 -1.32 -11.81
N HIS A 73 6.20 -1.59 -10.52
CA HIS A 73 7.43 -2.23 -10.06
C HIS A 73 7.44 -3.75 -10.28
N GLY A 74 6.40 -4.29 -10.90
CA GLY A 74 6.34 -5.71 -11.20
C GLY A 74 5.82 -6.56 -10.06
N ILE A 75 5.24 -5.95 -9.04
CA ILE A 75 4.70 -6.68 -7.89
C ILE A 75 3.28 -7.12 -8.20
N ASP A 76 3.03 -8.42 -8.11
CA ASP A 76 1.72 -8.98 -8.33
C ASP A 76 1.00 -9.08 -6.98
N LEU A 77 -0.03 -8.25 -6.80
CA LEU A 77 -0.81 -8.22 -5.56
C LEU A 77 -1.95 -9.23 -5.56
N ASP A 78 -2.31 -9.73 -6.73
CA ASP A 78 -3.41 -10.66 -6.88
C ASP A 78 -2.84 -12.04 -7.16
N ASP A 79 -2.35 -12.67 -6.11
CA ASP A 79 -1.65 -13.95 -6.21
C ASP A 79 -2.42 -15.01 -6.96
N TRP A 80 -3.75 -14.97 -6.87
CA TRP A 80 -4.58 -15.95 -7.52
C TRP A 80 -4.47 -15.90 -9.05
N ILE A 81 -4.05 -14.77 -9.58
CA ILE A 81 -3.91 -14.60 -11.03
C ILE A 81 -2.81 -15.49 -11.59
N SER A 82 -1.74 -15.63 -10.83
CA SER A 82 -0.57 -16.34 -11.34
C SER A 82 -0.84 -17.81 -11.63
N PHE A 83 -1.78 -18.43 -10.94
CA PHE A 83 -2.11 -19.81 -11.23
C PHE A 83 -3.37 -19.96 -12.07
N GLY A 84 -4.00 -18.87 -12.36
CA GLY A 84 -5.12 -18.87 -13.28
C GLY A 84 -4.71 -18.89 -14.72
N VAL A 85 -3.44 -18.80 -14.94
CA VAL A 85 -2.91 -18.75 -16.31
C VAL A 85 -2.58 -20.12 -16.80
#